data_e1d845ac5fabc04b17f318031a58fceb
#
_entry.id   e1d845ac5fabc04b17f318031a58fceb
#
_cell.length_a   1.000
_cell.length_b   1.000
_cell.length_c   1.000
_cell.angle_alpha   90.00
_cell.angle_beta   90.00
_cell.angle_gamma   90.00
#
_symmetry.space_group_name_H-M   'P 1'
#
loop_
_entity.id
_entity.type
_entity.pdbx_description
1 polymer ?
#
loop_
_entity_poly.entity_id
_entity_poly.type
_entity_poly.pdbx_seq_one_letter_code
_entity_poly.pdbx_strand_id
1 'polypeptide(L)'
;MTGRDYTDNWRRFAALSKAGATIAQQGLTGDLGGWRPDLVHVHDWQAALLPAYMRYAEEPEVPSVITVHNIAFQGVFDAEIFPALELPPHAFSIDGVEYYGKVGFLKAGLQTAWEISTVSPSYAEEILTPEYGMGLEGLLHHRSEDLTGIVNGIDTDVWNPESDTLLASTYSASTLKERAENKRRVAERFALDIDDAPLFCVVSRLTEQKGMDLLAETLDDLVSHGATLAVLGSGDKVLEDAFHAAALRHPGRIGVIAAYDEPLSHLMQAGCDAIIIPSRFEPCGLTQLYGLRYGCVPIVARVGGLNDTVIDASHAGLAAEAATGISFGPLTTDNLARALRRAIRLYKDEKLWTVIQKQGMKSDVSWNRSAALYAALFSEILERKGI
;
A
#
# COMPACT_ATOMS: atom_id res chain seq x y z
N MET A 1 14.31 -18.98 -2.27
CA MET A 1 12.83 -19.11 -2.25
C MET A 1 12.37 -19.20 -3.69
N THR A 2 11.42 -20.09 -4.02
CA THR A 2 11.02 -20.38 -5.41
C THR A 2 10.14 -19.30 -6.05
N GLY A 3 9.71 -18.29 -5.31
CA GLY A 3 8.76 -17.25 -5.76
C GLY A 3 7.36 -17.76 -6.11
N ARG A 4 7.03 -19.00 -5.75
CA ARG A 4 5.72 -19.62 -5.96
C ARG A 4 5.07 -19.97 -4.64
N ASP A 5 3.75 -19.88 -4.58
CA ASP A 5 2.96 -20.33 -3.44
C ASP A 5 3.13 -21.84 -3.20
N TYR A 6 3.06 -22.23 -1.92
CA TYR A 6 3.02 -23.65 -1.57
C TYR A 6 1.65 -24.24 -1.95
N THR A 7 1.64 -25.42 -2.48
CA THR A 7 0.41 -26.14 -2.91
C THR A 7 -0.51 -26.48 -1.74
N ASP A 8 0.01 -26.51 -0.51
CA ASP A 8 -0.70 -26.79 0.74
C ASP A 8 -1.06 -25.53 1.54
N ASN A 9 -0.93 -24.35 0.96
CA ASN A 9 -1.26 -23.08 1.63
C ASN A 9 -2.68 -23.07 2.21
N TRP A 10 -3.65 -23.68 1.55
CA TRP A 10 -5.00 -23.80 2.07
C TRP A 10 -5.05 -24.52 3.43
N ARG A 11 -4.25 -25.59 3.63
CA ARG A 11 -4.17 -26.33 4.92
C ARG A 11 -3.54 -25.46 6.00
N ARG A 12 -2.44 -24.79 5.65
CA ARG A 12 -1.69 -23.94 6.57
C ARG A 12 -2.56 -22.80 7.10
N PHE A 13 -3.29 -22.13 6.24
CA PHE A 13 -4.12 -21.00 6.61
C PHE A 13 -5.49 -21.40 7.16
N ALA A 14 -6.04 -22.55 6.79
CA ALA A 14 -7.17 -23.15 7.49
C ALA A 14 -6.79 -23.50 8.94
N ALA A 15 -5.62 -24.11 9.15
CA ALA A 15 -5.14 -24.44 10.49
C ALA A 15 -4.90 -23.17 11.35
N LEU A 16 -4.32 -22.11 10.78
CA LEU A 16 -4.17 -20.82 11.44
C LEU A 16 -5.53 -20.24 11.87
N SER A 17 -6.46 -20.21 10.93
CA SER A 17 -7.81 -19.68 11.17
C SER A 17 -8.57 -20.49 12.24
N LYS A 18 -8.48 -21.82 12.18
CA LYS A 18 -9.13 -22.70 13.16
C LYS A 18 -8.53 -22.58 14.57
N ALA A 19 -7.20 -22.49 14.66
CA ALA A 19 -6.52 -22.25 15.94
C ALA A 19 -6.95 -20.90 16.55
N GLY A 20 -7.00 -19.84 15.75
CA GLY A 20 -7.48 -18.52 16.18
C GLY A 20 -8.93 -18.55 16.64
N ALA A 21 -9.83 -19.23 15.91
CA ALA A 21 -11.24 -19.39 16.30
C ALA A 21 -11.38 -20.16 17.61
N THR A 22 -10.61 -21.23 17.80
CA THR A 22 -10.58 -22.00 19.06
C THR A 22 -10.16 -21.12 20.24
N ILE A 23 -9.08 -20.35 20.09
CA ILE A 23 -8.62 -19.41 21.12
C ILE A 23 -9.69 -18.36 21.42
N ALA A 24 -10.33 -17.82 20.38
CA ALA A 24 -11.37 -16.80 20.53
C ALA A 24 -12.55 -17.32 21.35
N GLN A 25 -13.04 -18.52 21.06
CA GLN A 25 -14.26 -19.06 21.69
C GLN A 25 -14.00 -19.78 23.00
N GLN A 26 -12.88 -20.48 23.15
CA GLN A 26 -12.58 -21.31 24.33
C GLN A 26 -11.58 -20.64 25.28
N GLY A 27 -10.85 -19.62 24.81
CA GLY A 27 -9.80 -18.96 25.57
C GLY A 27 -8.47 -19.71 25.56
N LEU A 28 -7.52 -19.19 26.30
CA LEU A 28 -6.22 -19.82 26.50
C LEU A 28 -6.23 -20.67 27.76
N THR A 29 -5.51 -21.80 27.72
CA THR A 29 -5.29 -22.72 28.85
C THR A 29 -3.89 -22.51 29.46
N GLY A 30 -3.60 -23.16 30.59
CA GLY A 30 -2.30 -23.04 31.28
C GLY A 30 -2.19 -21.76 32.11
N ASP A 31 -1.01 -21.15 32.15
CA ASP A 31 -0.71 -19.96 32.97
C ASP A 31 -1.53 -18.72 32.55
N LEU A 32 -2.06 -18.70 31.31
CA LEU A 32 -2.96 -17.69 30.79
C LEU A 32 -4.44 -18.14 30.85
N GLY A 33 -4.74 -19.18 31.63
CA GLY A 33 -6.07 -19.76 31.79
C GLY A 33 -7.11 -18.71 32.18
N GLY A 34 -8.24 -18.74 31.49
CA GLY A 34 -9.33 -17.79 31.70
C GLY A 34 -9.27 -16.53 30.82
N TRP A 35 -8.18 -16.26 30.06
CA TRP A 35 -8.16 -15.16 29.12
C TRP A 35 -8.96 -15.51 27.85
N ARG A 36 -9.83 -14.62 27.44
CA ARG A 36 -10.58 -14.65 26.16
C ARG A 36 -10.56 -13.26 25.54
N PRO A 37 -10.49 -13.15 24.20
CA PRO A 37 -10.63 -11.87 23.54
C PRO A 37 -12.10 -11.42 23.53
N ASP A 38 -12.32 -10.11 23.64
CA ASP A 38 -13.63 -9.49 23.43
C ASP A 38 -13.92 -9.29 21.95
N LEU A 39 -12.89 -9.19 21.13
CA LEU A 39 -12.94 -8.98 19.70
C LEU A 39 -11.76 -9.67 19.01
N VAL A 40 -11.95 -10.13 17.76
CA VAL A 40 -10.92 -10.72 16.92
C VAL A 40 -10.71 -9.86 15.69
N HIS A 41 -9.45 -9.55 15.37
CA HIS A 41 -9.09 -8.84 14.16
C HIS A 41 -8.24 -9.74 13.26
N VAL A 42 -8.72 -9.99 12.05
CA VAL A 42 -8.07 -10.87 11.06
C VAL A 42 -7.67 -10.09 9.80
N HIS A 43 -6.65 -10.59 9.11
CA HIS A 43 -6.09 -9.90 7.95
C HIS A 43 -6.05 -10.79 6.71
N ASP A 44 -6.58 -10.28 5.60
CA ASP A 44 -6.56 -10.90 4.27
C ASP A 44 -7.11 -12.34 4.24
N TRP A 45 -6.96 -12.99 3.07
CA TRP A 45 -7.45 -14.35 2.86
C TRP A 45 -6.78 -15.40 3.76
N GLN A 46 -5.57 -15.13 4.26
CA GLN A 46 -4.81 -16.05 5.10
C GLN A 46 -5.47 -16.33 6.46
N ALA A 47 -6.21 -15.36 6.99
CA ALA A 47 -6.91 -15.51 8.25
C ALA A 47 -8.44 -15.46 8.10
N ALA A 48 -8.95 -15.32 6.88
CA ALA A 48 -10.34 -15.04 6.58
C ALA A 48 -11.31 -16.18 6.92
N LEU A 49 -10.85 -17.43 7.07
CA LEU A 49 -11.72 -18.51 7.54
C LEU A 49 -12.02 -18.46 9.04
N LEU A 50 -11.30 -17.64 9.83
CA LEU A 50 -11.51 -17.58 11.28
C LEU A 50 -12.93 -17.11 11.62
N PRO A 51 -13.48 -16.02 11.08
CA PRO A 51 -14.88 -15.64 11.30
C PRO A 51 -15.87 -16.74 10.88
N ALA A 52 -15.61 -17.43 9.77
CA ALA A 52 -16.45 -18.53 9.32
C ALA A 52 -16.42 -19.72 10.32
N TYR A 53 -15.26 -20.10 10.84
CA TYR A 53 -15.19 -21.12 11.89
C TYR A 53 -15.99 -20.74 13.13
N MET A 54 -15.94 -19.49 13.58
CA MET A 54 -16.74 -19.02 14.72
C MET A 54 -18.24 -19.00 14.42
N ARG A 55 -18.62 -18.56 13.21
CA ARG A 55 -20.02 -18.45 12.75
C ARG A 55 -20.72 -19.79 12.68
N TYR A 56 -20.00 -20.86 12.31
CA TYR A 56 -20.55 -22.21 12.14
C TYR A 56 -20.27 -23.13 13.33
N ALA A 57 -19.67 -22.64 14.41
CA ALA A 57 -19.49 -23.39 15.65
C ALA A 57 -20.76 -23.35 16.51
N GLU A 58 -20.82 -24.23 17.51
CA GLU A 58 -21.88 -24.25 18.53
C GLU A 58 -21.66 -23.18 19.63
N GLU A 59 -20.41 -22.79 19.84
CA GLU A 59 -20.03 -21.80 20.84
C GLU A 59 -20.48 -20.38 20.43
N PRO A 60 -20.68 -19.48 21.41
CA PRO A 60 -21.02 -18.09 21.11
C PRO A 60 -19.99 -17.42 20.22
N GLU A 61 -20.47 -16.70 19.22
CA GLU A 61 -19.63 -15.93 18.30
C GLU A 61 -18.96 -14.75 19.01
N VAL A 62 -17.66 -14.58 18.75
CA VAL A 62 -16.89 -13.41 19.18
C VAL A 62 -16.90 -12.39 18.03
N PRO A 63 -17.16 -11.10 18.31
CA PRO A 63 -17.10 -10.07 17.26
C PRO A 63 -15.79 -10.11 16.50
N SER A 64 -15.86 -9.91 15.19
CA SER A 64 -14.67 -9.99 14.35
C SER A 64 -14.62 -8.87 13.32
N VAL A 65 -13.43 -8.36 13.09
CA VAL A 65 -13.10 -7.44 12.01
C VAL A 65 -12.18 -8.15 11.02
N ILE A 66 -12.45 -8.03 9.74
CA ILE A 66 -11.53 -8.46 8.68
C ILE A 66 -10.97 -7.25 7.96
N THR A 67 -9.64 -7.11 7.91
CA THR A 67 -8.98 -6.10 7.08
C THR A 67 -8.53 -6.70 5.76
N VAL A 68 -8.99 -6.11 4.65
CA VAL A 68 -8.54 -6.41 3.30
C VAL A 68 -7.42 -5.44 2.91
N HIS A 69 -6.18 -5.93 2.85
CA HIS A 69 -5.06 -5.12 2.40
C HIS A 69 -4.97 -5.04 0.88
N ASN A 70 -5.34 -6.13 0.19
CA ASN A 70 -5.42 -6.15 -1.27
C ASN A 70 -6.39 -7.23 -1.74
N ILE A 71 -7.54 -6.82 -2.30
CA ILE A 71 -8.60 -7.72 -2.76
C ILE A 71 -8.19 -8.63 -3.93
N ALA A 72 -7.07 -8.34 -4.60
CA ALA A 72 -6.53 -9.19 -5.67
C ALA A 72 -6.09 -10.58 -5.15
N PHE A 73 -5.82 -10.71 -3.85
CA PHE A 73 -5.41 -11.96 -3.22
C PHE A 73 -6.59 -12.55 -2.44
N GLN A 74 -7.25 -13.55 -3.03
CA GLN A 74 -8.54 -14.05 -2.53
C GLN A 74 -8.48 -15.42 -1.85
N GLY A 75 -7.42 -16.21 -2.09
CA GLY A 75 -7.32 -17.57 -1.54
C GLY A 75 -8.46 -18.46 -2.02
N VAL A 76 -8.55 -18.68 -3.34
CA VAL A 76 -9.58 -19.50 -3.98
C VAL A 76 -9.01 -20.88 -4.28
N PHE A 77 -9.69 -21.93 -3.82
CA PHE A 77 -9.25 -23.32 -3.92
C PHE A 77 -10.38 -24.21 -4.43
N ASP A 78 -10.04 -25.36 -5.02
CA ASP A 78 -11.03 -26.29 -5.55
C ASP A 78 -11.97 -26.81 -4.44
N ALA A 79 -13.24 -27.09 -4.78
CA ALA A 79 -14.26 -27.52 -3.83
C ALA A 79 -13.90 -28.84 -3.10
N GLU A 80 -13.01 -29.64 -3.68
CA GLU A 80 -12.53 -30.91 -3.10
C GLU A 80 -11.85 -30.74 -1.74
N ILE A 81 -11.34 -29.53 -1.41
CA ILE A 81 -10.76 -29.27 -0.09
C ILE A 81 -11.81 -29.10 1.02
N PHE A 82 -13.08 -28.82 0.66
CA PHE A 82 -14.10 -28.44 1.64
C PHE A 82 -14.30 -29.46 2.78
N PRO A 83 -14.38 -30.78 2.53
CA PRO A 83 -14.49 -31.76 3.63
C PRO A 83 -13.33 -31.71 4.62
N ALA A 84 -12.13 -31.32 4.18
CA ALA A 84 -10.96 -31.22 5.04
C ALA A 84 -10.90 -29.92 5.86
N LEU A 85 -11.76 -28.94 5.58
CA LEU A 85 -11.90 -27.73 6.39
C LEU A 85 -12.71 -27.97 7.68
N GLU A 86 -13.39 -29.11 7.79
CA GLU A 86 -14.19 -29.47 8.97
C GLU A 86 -15.31 -28.44 9.29
N LEU A 87 -15.81 -27.75 8.27
CA LEU A 87 -17.00 -26.93 8.34
C LEU A 87 -18.25 -27.78 8.10
N PRO A 88 -19.41 -27.42 8.65
CA PRO A 88 -20.65 -28.18 8.40
C PRO A 88 -21.06 -28.06 6.92
N PRO A 89 -21.75 -29.07 6.35
CA PRO A 89 -22.09 -29.11 4.93
C PRO A 89 -22.83 -27.85 4.42
N HIS A 90 -23.68 -27.23 5.24
CA HIS A 90 -24.42 -26.04 4.88
C HIS A 90 -23.55 -24.76 4.79
N ALA A 91 -22.31 -24.79 5.28
CA ALA A 91 -21.37 -23.69 5.09
C ALA A 91 -20.88 -23.60 3.64
N PHE A 92 -21.00 -24.68 2.82
CA PHE A 92 -20.73 -24.61 1.39
C PHE A 92 -21.98 -24.08 0.66
N SER A 93 -22.17 -22.78 0.75
CA SER A 93 -23.30 -22.05 0.16
C SER A 93 -22.87 -20.65 -0.24
N ILE A 94 -23.72 -19.94 -0.99
CA ILE A 94 -23.50 -18.54 -1.40
C ILE A 94 -23.29 -17.64 -0.18
N ASP A 95 -24.02 -17.88 0.91
CA ASP A 95 -23.88 -17.11 2.16
C ASP A 95 -22.76 -17.64 3.08
N GLY A 96 -22.00 -18.61 2.62
CA GLY A 96 -20.89 -19.22 3.33
C GLY A 96 -19.55 -19.11 2.60
N VAL A 97 -18.88 -20.27 2.42
CA VAL A 97 -17.53 -20.33 1.85
C VAL A 97 -17.49 -20.58 0.34
N GLU A 98 -18.65 -20.91 -0.28
CA GLU A 98 -18.72 -21.17 -1.71
C GLU A 98 -18.44 -19.90 -2.52
N TYR A 99 -17.65 -20.02 -3.56
CA TYR A 99 -17.30 -18.95 -4.49
C TYR A 99 -17.10 -19.49 -5.90
N TYR A 100 -18.09 -19.29 -6.76
CA TYR A 100 -18.10 -19.79 -8.15
C TYR A 100 -17.76 -21.29 -8.28
N GLY A 101 -18.40 -22.13 -7.47
CA GLY A 101 -18.16 -23.58 -7.44
C GLY A 101 -16.88 -24.01 -6.73
N LYS A 102 -16.18 -23.09 -6.11
CA LYS A 102 -14.92 -23.30 -5.38
C LYS A 102 -15.06 -22.88 -3.92
N VAL A 103 -14.01 -23.00 -3.12
CA VAL A 103 -13.91 -22.46 -1.77
C VAL A 103 -13.13 -21.16 -1.83
N GLY A 104 -13.75 -20.04 -1.43
CA GLY A 104 -13.12 -18.72 -1.34
C GLY A 104 -12.88 -18.33 0.11
N PHE A 105 -11.61 -18.26 0.52
CA PHE A 105 -11.26 -17.90 1.91
C PHE A 105 -11.61 -16.44 2.22
N LEU A 106 -11.13 -15.49 1.38
CA LEU A 106 -11.45 -14.09 1.57
C LEU A 106 -12.95 -13.85 1.51
N LYS A 107 -13.65 -14.46 0.54
CA LYS A 107 -15.10 -14.38 0.42
C LYS A 107 -15.81 -14.87 1.68
N ALA A 108 -15.36 -15.98 2.26
CA ALA A 108 -15.92 -16.50 3.52
C ALA A 108 -15.76 -15.49 4.68
N GLY A 109 -14.58 -14.89 4.81
CA GLY A 109 -14.32 -13.87 5.83
C GLY A 109 -15.19 -12.63 5.64
N LEU A 110 -15.28 -12.11 4.41
CA LEU A 110 -16.13 -10.98 4.08
C LEU A 110 -17.61 -11.25 4.32
N GLN A 111 -18.06 -12.50 4.15
CA GLN A 111 -19.43 -12.91 4.39
C GLN A 111 -19.76 -13.05 5.87
N THR A 112 -18.80 -13.46 6.70
CA THR A 112 -19.05 -13.90 8.08
C THR A 112 -18.49 -12.99 9.16
N ALA A 113 -17.52 -12.13 8.86
CA ALA A 113 -17.03 -11.14 9.82
C ALA A 113 -18.13 -10.12 10.18
N TRP A 114 -18.07 -9.56 11.37
CA TRP A 114 -18.99 -8.51 11.82
C TRP A 114 -18.76 -7.21 11.08
N GLU A 115 -17.49 -6.82 10.93
CA GLU A 115 -17.08 -5.61 10.23
C GLU A 115 -15.97 -5.92 9.22
N ILE A 116 -15.91 -5.12 8.19
CA ILE A 116 -14.91 -5.16 7.14
C ILE A 116 -14.14 -3.84 7.18
N SER A 117 -12.82 -3.92 7.24
CA SER A 117 -12.00 -2.75 7.00
C SER A 117 -11.10 -2.94 5.78
N THR A 118 -10.72 -1.83 5.17
CA THR A 118 -9.67 -1.80 4.16
C THR A 118 -8.74 -0.63 4.40
N VAL A 119 -7.69 -0.52 3.61
CA VAL A 119 -6.51 0.30 3.94
C VAL A 119 -6.55 1.72 3.36
N SER A 120 -7.70 2.18 2.88
CA SER A 120 -7.96 3.60 2.61
C SER A 120 -9.46 3.85 2.33
N PRO A 121 -9.98 5.07 2.60
CA PRO A 121 -11.36 5.44 2.25
C PRO A 121 -11.64 5.36 0.74
N SER A 122 -10.77 5.91 -0.09
CA SER A 122 -10.93 5.82 -1.56
C SER A 122 -10.91 4.37 -2.05
N TYR A 123 -10.07 3.51 -1.47
CA TYR A 123 -10.05 2.10 -1.85
C TYR A 123 -11.31 1.36 -1.39
N ALA A 124 -11.89 1.73 -0.25
CA ALA A 124 -13.19 1.18 0.18
C ALA A 124 -14.29 1.47 -0.85
N GLU A 125 -14.30 2.66 -1.45
CA GLU A 125 -15.24 3.01 -2.53
C GLU A 125 -14.90 2.28 -3.84
N GLU A 126 -13.62 2.19 -4.21
CA GLU A 126 -13.17 1.52 -5.43
C GLU A 126 -13.56 0.04 -5.47
N ILE A 127 -13.37 -0.71 -4.38
CA ILE A 127 -13.68 -2.16 -4.34
C ILE A 127 -15.18 -2.49 -4.38
N LEU A 128 -16.05 -1.48 -4.26
CA LEU A 128 -17.50 -1.62 -4.49
C LEU A 128 -17.85 -1.63 -5.99
N THR A 129 -16.89 -1.31 -6.86
CA THR A 129 -17.11 -1.22 -8.30
C THR A 129 -16.67 -2.49 -9.03
N PRO A 130 -17.29 -2.83 -10.18
CA PRO A 130 -16.86 -3.98 -10.98
C PRO A 130 -15.42 -3.89 -11.49
N GLU A 131 -14.87 -2.67 -11.62
CA GLU A 131 -13.50 -2.44 -12.10
C GLU A 131 -12.45 -2.89 -11.08
N TYR A 132 -12.73 -2.70 -9.78
CA TYR A 132 -11.75 -2.94 -8.70
C TYR A 132 -12.17 -4.03 -7.70
N GLY A 133 -13.44 -4.45 -7.69
CA GLY A 133 -13.96 -5.45 -6.73
C GLY A 133 -13.57 -6.90 -7.04
N MET A 134 -13.03 -7.14 -8.24
CA MET A 134 -12.48 -8.45 -8.66
C MET A 134 -13.42 -9.64 -8.44
N GLY A 135 -14.72 -9.44 -8.68
CA GLY A 135 -15.78 -10.43 -8.51
C GLY A 135 -16.38 -10.50 -7.12
N LEU A 136 -15.92 -9.66 -6.17
CA LEU A 136 -16.46 -9.54 -4.81
C LEU A 136 -17.27 -8.25 -4.61
N GLU A 137 -17.36 -7.38 -5.62
CA GLU A 137 -18.07 -6.10 -5.54
C GLU A 137 -19.54 -6.25 -5.14
N GLY A 138 -20.22 -7.29 -5.60
CA GLY A 138 -21.62 -7.54 -5.23
C GLY A 138 -21.80 -7.84 -3.74
N LEU A 139 -20.90 -8.66 -3.15
CA LEU A 139 -20.87 -8.94 -1.73
C LEU A 139 -20.51 -7.69 -0.92
N LEU A 140 -19.46 -6.98 -1.33
CA LEU A 140 -19.02 -5.76 -0.66
C LEU A 140 -20.07 -4.66 -0.74
N HIS A 141 -20.77 -4.52 -1.86
CA HIS A 141 -21.88 -3.57 -1.98
C HIS A 141 -23.04 -3.90 -1.03
N HIS A 142 -23.37 -5.19 -0.87
CA HIS A 142 -24.36 -5.65 0.11
C HIS A 142 -23.92 -5.37 1.56
N ARG A 143 -22.62 -5.39 1.83
CA ARG A 143 -22.00 -5.14 3.13
C ARG A 143 -21.38 -3.73 3.24
N SER A 144 -21.81 -2.78 2.41
CA SER A 144 -21.19 -1.44 2.34
C SER A 144 -21.32 -0.62 3.63
N GLU A 145 -22.36 -0.85 4.43
CA GLU A 145 -22.55 -0.21 5.74
C GLU A 145 -21.55 -0.73 6.79
N ASP A 146 -21.03 -1.95 6.62
CA ASP A 146 -20.05 -2.57 7.51
C ASP A 146 -18.61 -2.36 7.00
N LEU A 147 -18.40 -1.59 5.90
CA LEU A 147 -17.10 -1.40 5.27
C LEU A 147 -16.50 -0.04 5.62
N THR A 148 -15.33 -0.06 6.27
CA THR A 148 -14.60 1.14 6.67
C THR A 148 -13.19 1.18 6.07
N GLY A 149 -12.79 2.30 5.48
CA GLY A 149 -11.44 2.56 4.99
C GLY A 149 -10.58 3.25 6.03
N ILE A 150 -9.48 2.63 6.46
CA ILE A 150 -8.52 3.19 7.44
C ILE A 150 -7.12 3.13 6.84
N VAL A 151 -6.52 4.30 6.56
CA VAL A 151 -5.17 4.38 5.97
C VAL A 151 -4.13 3.80 6.93
N ASN A 152 -3.18 3.02 6.41
CA ASN A 152 -2.05 2.54 7.21
C ASN A 152 -1.11 3.69 7.59
N GLY A 153 -0.46 3.57 8.75
CA GLY A 153 0.68 4.40 9.10
C GLY A 153 2.01 3.73 8.71
N ILE A 154 3.10 4.42 8.98
CA ILE A 154 4.46 3.90 8.91
C ILE A 154 5.12 3.91 10.29
N ASP A 155 6.18 3.11 10.46
CA ASP A 155 7.04 3.20 11.62
C ASP A 155 7.91 4.45 11.49
N THR A 156 7.58 5.49 12.26
CA THR A 156 8.26 6.79 12.24
C THR A 156 9.55 6.83 13.04
N ASP A 157 9.89 5.78 13.76
CA ASP A 157 11.20 5.62 14.41
C ASP A 157 12.21 5.05 13.41
N VAL A 158 11.79 4.07 12.61
CA VAL A 158 12.60 3.49 11.53
C VAL A 158 12.73 4.46 10.35
N TRP A 159 11.59 5.02 9.89
CA TRP A 159 11.55 5.96 8.76
C TRP A 159 11.61 7.40 9.29
N ASN A 160 12.81 7.83 9.72
CA ASN A 160 13.03 9.15 10.30
C ASN A 160 14.32 9.80 9.79
N PRO A 161 14.22 10.83 8.90
CA PRO A 161 15.41 11.46 8.33
C PRO A 161 16.33 12.15 9.36
N GLU A 162 15.85 12.37 10.60
CA GLU A 162 16.65 12.98 11.67
C GLU A 162 17.57 11.98 12.38
N SER A 163 17.24 10.68 12.34
CA SER A 163 17.96 9.62 13.05
C SER A 163 18.31 8.40 12.20
N ASP A 164 17.94 8.37 10.93
CA ASP A 164 18.18 7.24 10.04
C ASP A 164 19.66 7.07 9.72
N THR A 165 20.24 6.00 10.24
CA THR A 165 21.67 5.67 10.09
C THR A 165 22.05 5.16 8.71
N LEU A 166 21.07 4.89 7.83
CA LEU A 166 21.30 4.47 6.45
C LEU A 166 21.60 5.65 5.52
N LEU A 167 21.38 6.88 5.98
CA LEU A 167 21.62 8.09 5.21
C LEU A 167 23.09 8.51 5.22
N ALA A 168 23.51 9.19 4.18
CA ALA A 168 24.81 9.85 4.11
C ALA A 168 24.85 11.11 5.01
N SER A 169 23.74 11.82 5.12
CA SER A 169 23.54 12.94 6.02
C SER A 169 22.10 12.93 6.54
N THR A 170 21.94 13.01 7.86
CA THR A 170 20.63 13.19 8.49
C THR A 170 20.17 14.64 8.39
N TYR A 171 18.85 14.87 8.41
CA TYR A 171 18.26 16.21 8.27
C TYR A 171 16.85 16.27 8.85
N SER A 172 16.36 17.48 8.97
CA SER A 172 14.97 17.77 9.37
C SER A 172 14.30 18.72 8.37
N ALA A 173 13.03 19.03 8.57
CA ALA A 173 12.31 20.02 7.78
C ALA A 173 12.93 21.44 7.87
N SER A 174 13.76 21.72 8.89
CA SER A 174 14.49 22.98 9.04
C SER A 174 15.85 22.97 8.35
N THR A 175 16.42 21.79 8.08
CA THR A 175 17.76 21.62 7.51
C THR A 175 17.74 20.87 6.17
N LEU A 176 16.72 21.10 5.32
CA LEU A 176 16.54 20.41 4.03
C LEU A 176 17.76 20.51 3.10
N LYS A 177 18.64 21.50 3.29
CA LYS A 177 19.88 21.63 2.51
C LYS A 177 20.82 20.43 2.66
N GLU A 178 20.78 19.75 3.80
CA GLU A 178 21.60 18.55 4.07
C GLU A 178 21.21 17.36 3.18
N ARG A 179 20.03 17.40 2.54
CA ARG A 179 19.62 16.40 1.53
C ARG A 179 20.58 16.34 0.32
N ALA A 180 21.32 17.41 0.05
CA ALA A 180 22.25 17.48 -1.08
C ALA A 180 23.30 16.35 -1.04
N GLU A 181 23.81 15.98 0.15
CA GLU A 181 24.76 14.89 0.28
C GLU A 181 24.10 13.53 -0.04
N ASN A 182 22.85 13.32 0.39
CA ASN A 182 22.09 12.11 0.04
C ASN A 182 21.82 12.05 -1.47
N LYS A 183 21.46 13.19 -2.11
CA LYS A 183 21.28 13.29 -3.56
C LYS A 183 22.55 12.90 -4.31
N ARG A 184 23.70 13.41 -3.87
CA ARG A 184 25.00 13.08 -4.45
C ARG A 184 25.28 11.57 -4.36
N ARG A 185 25.01 10.93 -3.21
CA ARG A 185 25.22 9.49 -3.02
C ARG A 185 24.28 8.64 -3.88
N VAL A 186 23.02 9.07 -4.05
CA VAL A 186 22.10 8.42 -5.00
C VAL A 186 22.65 8.53 -6.43
N ALA A 187 23.05 9.73 -6.86
CA ALA A 187 23.59 9.94 -8.20
C ALA A 187 24.82 9.05 -8.47
N GLU A 188 25.76 8.97 -7.53
CA GLU A 188 26.91 8.06 -7.61
C GLU A 188 26.50 6.58 -7.73
N ARG A 189 25.53 6.15 -6.90
CA ARG A 189 25.09 4.75 -6.86
C ARG A 189 24.41 4.32 -8.15
N PHE A 190 23.74 5.24 -8.85
CA PHE A 190 23.02 5.01 -10.10
C PHE A 190 23.79 5.47 -11.35
N ALA A 191 25.03 5.90 -11.22
CA ALA A 191 25.86 6.45 -12.29
C ALA A 191 25.16 7.61 -13.05
N LEU A 192 24.55 8.52 -12.30
CA LEU A 192 23.87 9.71 -12.81
C LEU A 192 24.78 10.93 -12.73
N ASP A 193 24.59 11.87 -13.65
CA ASP A 193 25.29 13.15 -13.62
C ASP A 193 24.84 13.99 -12.41
N ILE A 194 25.79 14.65 -11.76
CA ILE A 194 25.52 15.53 -10.62
C ILE A 194 25.41 16.94 -11.16
N ASP A 195 24.17 17.41 -11.31
CA ASP A 195 23.84 18.76 -11.76
C ASP A 195 22.61 19.31 -11.02
N ASP A 196 22.12 20.48 -11.42
CA ASP A 196 20.93 21.13 -10.81
C ASP A 196 19.60 20.52 -11.29
N ALA A 197 19.63 19.44 -12.08
CA ALA A 197 18.43 18.77 -12.54
C ALA A 197 17.64 18.15 -11.36
N PRO A 198 16.31 18.13 -11.45
CA PRO A 198 15.53 17.37 -10.50
C PRO A 198 15.84 15.86 -10.67
N LEU A 199 16.15 15.21 -9.56
CA LEU A 199 16.35 13.78 -9.48
C LEU A 199 15.07 13.12 -9.03
N PHE A 200 14.41 12.41 -9.92
CA PHE A 200 13.21 11.62 -9.59
C PHE A 200 13.60 10.16 -9.30
N CYS A 201 12.75 9.48 -8.55
CA CYS A 201 12.97 8.06 -8.29
C CYS A 201 11.70 7.22 -8.44
N VAL A 202 11.93 5.92 -8.61
CA VAL A 202 10.94 4.85 -8.46
C VAL A 202 11.52 3.83 -7.50
N VAL A 203 10.73 3.44 -6.49
CA VAL A 203 11.02 2.33 -5.58
C VAL A 203 9.80 1.43 -5.57
N SER A 204 9.78 0.41 -6.44
CA SER A 204 8.58 -0.41 -6.64
C SER A 204 8.90 -1.72 -7.36
N ARG A 205 7.96 -2.68 -7.31
CA ARG A 205 7.95 -3.78 -8.27
C ARG A 205 7.73 -3.24 -9.69
N LEU A 206 8.47 -3.75 -10.66
CA LEU A 206 8.32 -3.36 -12.06
C LEU A 206 7.21 -4.20 -12.71
N THR A 207 5.96 -3.78 -12.52
CA THR A 207 4.76 -4.48 -13.03
C THR A 207 3.78 -3.50 -13.66
N GLU A 208 2.87 -4.00 -14.48
CA GLU A 208 1.78 -3.20 -15.06
C GLU A 208 0.87 -2.62 -13.97
N GLN A 209 0.59 -3.37 -12.89
CA GLN A 209 -0.17 -2.86 -11.75
C GLN A 209 0.42 -1.55 -11.22
N LYS A 210 1.74 -1.45 -11.15
CA LYS A 210 2.45 -0.26 -10.69
C LYS A 210 2.61 0.82 -11.77
N GLY A 211 2.03 0.63 -12.96
CA GLY A 211 2.07 1.59 -14.07
C GLY A 211 3.46 1.77 -14.68
N MET A 212 4.34 0.78 -14.51
CA MET A 212 5.72 0.88 -14.99
C MET A 212 5.82 0.87 -16.52
N ASP A 213 4.86 0.27 -17.20
CA ASP A 213 4.69 0.35 -18.65
C ASP A 213 4.42 1.78 -19.11
N LEU A 214 3.49 2.50 -18.47
CA LEU A 214 3.19 3.90 -18.76
C LEU A 214 4.40 4.80 -18.47
N LEU A 215 5.12 4.54 -17.40
CA LEU A 215 6.33 5.29 -17.09
C LEU A 215 7.42 5.05 -18.13
N ALA A 216 7.63 3.81 -18.55
CA ALA A 216 8.62 3.46 -19.56
C ALA A 216 8.40 4.23 -20.89
N GLU A 217 7.15 4.47 -21.28
CA GLU A 217 6.79 5.28 -22.46
C GLU A 217 7.07 6.78 -22.29
N THR A 218 7.21 7.29 -21.06
CA THR A 218 7.45 8.72 -20.79
C THR A 218 8.92 9.09 -20.57
N LEU A 219 9.84 8.14 -20.58
CA LEU A 219 11.24 8.36 -20.18
C LEU A 219 11.99 9.34 -21.07
N ASP A 220 11.79 9.26 -22.39
CA ASP A 220 12.45 10.17 -23.35
C ASP A 220 11.90 11.61 -23.17
N ASP A 221 10.60 11.77 -22.90
CA ASP A 221 9.98 13.06 -22.57
C ASP A 221 10.52 13.62 -21.25
N LEU A 222 10.64 12.78 -20.21
CA LEU A 222 11.20 13.16 -18.92
C LEU A 222 12.61 13.76 -19.04
N VAL A 223 13.51 13.05 -19.73
CA VAL A 223 14.90 13.47 -19.94
C VAL A 223 14.96 14.72 -20.80
N SER A 224 14.15 14.83 -21.86
CA SER A 224 14.11 16.00 -22.75
C SER A 224 13.71 17.28 -22.03
N HIS A 225 12.95 17.17 -20.93
CA HIS A 225 12.57 18.28 -20.07
C HIS A 225 13.56 18.58 -18.92
N GLY A 226 14.68 17.84 -18.87
CA GLY A 226 15.83 18.11 -18.01
C GLY A 226 15.76 17.46 -16.63
N ALA A 227 15.02 16.35 -16.46
CA ALA A 227 15.06 15.57 -15.24
C ALA A 227 15.99 14.34 -15.35
N THR A 228 16.40 13.82 -14.21
CA THR A 228 17.09 12.53 -14.07
C THR A 228 16.21 11.54 -13.32
N LEU A 229 16.44 10.24 -13.51
CA LEU A 229 15.63 9.18 -12.89
C LEU A 229 16.52 8.06 -12.34
N ALA A 230 16.30 7.71 -11.07
CA ALA A 230 16.82 6.52 -10.43
C ALA A 230 15.70 5.49 -10.23
N VAL A 231 15.86 4.26 -10.73
CA VAL A 231 14.86 3.18 -10.63
C VAL A 231 15.45 2.05 -9.79
N LEU A 232 14.80 1.75 -8.67
CA LEU A 232 15.07 0.60 -7.82
C LEU A 232 13.85 -0.32 -7.81
N GLY A 233 14.01 -1.55 -8.29
CA GLY A 233 12.96 -2.55 -8.27
C GLY A 233 13.17 -3.63 -9.29
N SER A 234 12.49 -4.74 -9.12
CA SER A 234 12.48 -5.89 -10.03
C SER A 234 11.05 -6.36 -10.29
N GLY A 235 10.84 -7.09 -11.37
CA GLY A 235 9.50 -7.59 -11.71
C GLY A 235 9.44 -8.24 -13.08
N ASP A 236 8.57 -7.73 -13.93
CA ASP A 236 8.39 -8.26 -15.28
C ASP A 236 9.62 -8.00 -16.15
N LYS A 237 10.16 -9.06 -16.72
CA LYS A 237 11.40 -8.99 -17.50
C LYS A 237 11.33 -7.98 -18.64
N VAL A 238 10.18 -7.86 -19.31
CA VAL A 238 9.96 -6.91 -20.40
C VAL A 238 10.10 -5.47 -19.90
N LEU A 239 9.59 -5.18 -18.70
CA LEU A 239 9.72 -3.85 -18.09
C LEU A 239 11.14 -3.59 -17.61
N GLU A 240 11.79 -4.56 -16.97
CA GLU A 240 13.21 -4.43 -16.61
C GLU A 240 14.07 -4.09 -17.83
N ASP A 241 13.88 -4.84 -18.93
CA ASP A 241 14.63 -4.62 -20.18
C ASP A 241 14.33 -3.24 -20.79
N ALA A 242 13.08 -2.76 -20.72
CA ALA A 242 12.70 -1.43 -21.20
C ALA A 242 13.41 -0.30 -20.42
N PHE A 243 13.47 -0.40 -19.07
CA PHE A 243 14.19 0.56 -18.24
C PHE A 243 15.71 0.50 -18.48
N HIS A 244 16.30 -0.68 -18.60
CA HIS A 244 17.72 -0.82 -18.94
C HIS A 244 18.05 -0.26 -20.33
N ALA A 245 17.18 -0.50 -21.32
CA ALA A 245 17.34 0.09 -22.64
C ALA A 245 17.28 1.63 -22.61
N ALA A 246 16.39 2.20 -21.78
CA ALA A 246 16.33 3.64 -21.58
C ALA A 246 17.60 4.19 -20.88
N ALA A 247 18.14 3.49 -19.91
CA ALA A 247 19.41 3.88 -19.27
C ALA A 247 20.58 3.89 -20.26
N LEU A 248 20.59 2.94 -21.20
CA LEU A 248 21.60 2.92 -22.27
C LEU A 248 21.42 4.07 -23.29
N ARG A 249 20.17 4.49 -23.57
CA ARG A 249 19.88 5.63 -24.45
C ARG A 249 20.21 6.97 -23.81
N HIS A 250 20.08 7.04 -22.47
CA HIS A 250 20.24 8.28 -21.70
C HIS A 250 21.30 8.11 -20.58
N PRO A 251 22.56 7.84 -20.93
CA PRO A 251 23.62 7.68 -19.94
C PRO A 251 23.77 8.96 -19.10
N GLY A 252 23.96 8.79 -17.80
CA GLY A 252 24.00 9.90 -16.84
C GLY A 252 22.62 10.51 -16.48
N ARG A 253 21.53 10.12 -17.16
CA ARG A 253 20.19 10.65 -16.91
C ARG A 253 19.22 9.63 -16.35
N ILE A 254 19.38 8.36 -16.70
CA ILE A 254 18.57 7.26 -16.19
C ILE A 254 19.50 6.19 -15.63
N GLY A 255 19.31 5.83 -14.36
CA GLY A 255 20.00 4.75 -13.68
C GLY A 255 19.02 3.70 -13.18
N VAL A 256 19.35 2.40 -13.31
CA VAL A 256 18.47 1.28 -12.97
C VAL A 256 19.22 0.26 -12.13
N ILE A 257 18.65 -0.13 -11.02
CA ILE A 257 19.09 -1.26 -10.19
C ILE A 257 17.91 -2.22 -10.05
N ALA A 258 17.99 -3.35 -10.75
CA ALA A 258 16.94 -4.39 -10.73
C ALA A 258 17.13 -5.31 -9.51
N ALA A 259 16.75 -4.84 -8.33
CA ALA A 259 16.90 -5.56 -7.07
C ALA A 259 15.90 -5.07 -6.00
N TYR A 260 15.76 -5.85 -4.93
CA TYR A 260 15.24 -5.38 -3.65
C TYR A 260 16.41 -4.93 -2.77
N ASP A 261 16.41 -3.66 -2.36
CA ASP A 261 17.45 -3.08 -1.50
C ASP A 261 16.79 -2.03 -0.59
N GLU A 262 16.45 -2.42 0.63
CA GLU A 262 15.77 -1.53 1.59
C GLU A 262 16.68 -0.40 2.06
N PRO A 263 17.96 -0.61 2.44
CA PRO A 263 18.89 0.48 2.73
C PRO A 263 18.99 1.51 1.61
N LEU A 264 19.04 1.06 0.34
CA LEU A 264 19.08 1.95 -0.79
C LEU A 264 17.75 2.72 -0.96
N SER A 265 16.60 2.12 -0.61
CA SER A 265 15.31 2.82 -0.65
C SER A 265 15.27 4.00 0.33
N HIS A 266 15.81 3.86 1.55
CA HIS A 266 15.95 4.97 2.51
C HIS A 266 16.80 6.10 1.93
N LEU A 267 17.95 5.77 1.36
CA LEU A 267 18.82 6.77 0.74
C LEU A 267 18.14 7.48 -0.44
N MET A 268 17.37 6.75 -1.25
CA MET A 268 16.61 7.32 -2.37
C MET A 268 15.50 8.27 -1.89
N GLN A 269 14.75 7.91 -0.83
CA GLN A 269 13.77 8.82 -0.23
C GLN A 269 14.43 10.09 0.32
N ALA A 270 15.62 9.96 0.88
CA ALA A 270 16.36 11.10 1.41
C ALA A 270 17.02 11.98 0.33
N GLY A 271 17.46 11.40 -0.78
CA GLY A 271 18.26 12.08 -1.80
C GLY A 271 17.47 12.55 -3.01
N CYS A 272 16.42 11.83 -3.42
CA CYS A 272 15.65 12.20 -4.60
C CYS A 272 14.67 13.34 -4.32
N ASP A 273 14.44 14.19 -5.31
CA ASP A 273 13.55 15.35 -5.19
C ASP A 273 12.08 14.94 -5.24
N ALA A 274 11.75 13.93 -6.06
CA ALA A 274 10.40 13.40 -6.13
C ALA A 274 10.40 11.88 -6.35
N ILE A 275 9.30 11.22 -5.91
CA ILE A 275 9.05 9.80 -6.16
C ILE A 275 7.81 9.63 -7.04
N ILE A 276 7.92 8.78 -8.06
CA ILE A 276 6.86 8.54 -9.06
C ILE A 276 6.13 7.25 -8.73
N ILE A 277 4.80 7.32 -8.55
CA ILE A 277 3.95 6.18 -8.21
C ILE A 277 2.71 6.20 -9.13
N PRO A 278 2.83 5.73 -10.39
CA PRO A 278 1.76 5.77 -11.39
C PRO A 278 0.90 4.51 -11.35
N SER A 279 0.56 4.02 -10.18
CA SER A 279 -0.15 2.76 -9.99
C SER A 279 -1.56 2.78 -10.59
N ARG A 280 -1.97 1.68 -11.24
CA ARG A 280 -3.35 1.46 -11.71
C ARG A 280 -4.32 1.28 -10.56
N PHE A 281 -3.88 0.55 -9.54
CA PHE A 281 -4.54 0.50 -8.25
C PHE A 281 -3.50 0.40 -7.13
N GLU A 282 -3.77 1.08 -6.04
CA GLU A 282 -2.89 1.13 -4.88
C GLU A 282 -3.75 1.19 -3.61
N PRO A 283 -4.05 0.06 -2.98
CA PRO A 283 -4.96 0.03 -1.82
C PRO A 283 -4.62 1.06 -0.74
N CYS A 284 -3.38 1.10 -0.32
CA CYS A 284 -2.84 2.11 0.58
C CYS A 284 -1.63 2.82 -0.05
N GLY A 285 -0.61 2.04 -0.41
CA GLY A 285 0.72 2.55 -0.67
C GLY A 285 1.43 2.97 0.62
N LEU A 286 2.69 2.60 0.76
CA LEU A 286 3.56 3.10 1.84
C LEU A 286 4.64 4.01 1.30
N THR A 287 5.03 3.82 0.05
CA THR A 287 6.15 4.52 -0.57
C THR A 287 5.95 6.04 -0.62
N GLN A 288 4.70 6.51 -0.85
CA GLN A 288 4.38 7.94 -0.77
C GLN A 288 4.46 8.46 0.67
N LEU A 289 4.10 7.64 1.67
CA LEU A 289 4.20 8.03 3.09
C LEU A 289 5.67 8.21 3.49
N TYR A 290 6.54 7.32 3.03
CA TYR A 290 7.98 7.49 3.18
C TYR A 290 8.46 8.77 2.47
N GLY A 291 7.99 9.01 1.23
CA GLY A 291 8.28 10.23 0.50
C GLY A 291 7.89 11.49 1.27
N LEU A 292 6.67 11.54 1.79
CA LEU A 292 6.20 12.65 2.64
C LEU A 292 7.12 12.84 3.83
N ARG A 293 7.41 11.78 4.58
CA ARG A 293 8.27 11.84 5.78
C ARG A 293 9.68 12.35 5.50
N TYR A 294 10.24 12.02 4.32
CA TYR A 294 11.60 12.39 3.91
C TYR A 294 11.66 13.66 3.05
N GLY A 295 10.52 14.29 2.74
CA GLY A 295 10.48 15.43 1.83
C GLY A 295 10.86 15.10 0.38
N CYS A 296 10.70 13.84 -0.01
CA CYS A 296 10.72 13.37 -1.38
C CYS A 296 9.30 13.51 -1.94
N VAL A 297 9.05 14.49 -2.81
CA VAL A 297 7.70 14.90 -3.21
C VAL A 297 7.00 13.78 -4.01
N PRO A 298 5.86 13.23 -3.56
CA PRO A 298 5.17 12.19 -4.32
C PRO A 298 4.51 12.73 -5.59
N ILE A 299 4.68 12.01 -6.71
CA ILE A 299 3.95 12.22 -7.97
C ILE A 299 3.10 10.96 -8.19
N VAL A 300 1.79 11.04 -7.97
CA VAL A 300 0.94 9.86 -7.79
C VAL A 300 -0.27 9.85 -8.71
N ALA A 301 -0.69 8.67 -9.14
CA ALA A 301 -2.02 8.48 -9.73
C ALA A 301 -3.11 8.69 -8.67
N ARG A 302 -4.29 9.20 -9.08
CA ARG A 302 -5.44 9.39 -8.18
C ARG A 302 -6.22 8.10 -8.01
N VAL A 303 -5.64 7.19 -7.20
CA VAL A 303 -6.25 5.89 -6.88
C VAL A 303 -6.00 5.54 -5.42
N GLY A 304 -6.96 4.88 -4.79
CA GLY A 304 -6.88 4.32 -3.44
C GLY A 304 -6.18 5.23 -2.44
N GLY A 305 -5.28 4.67 -1.65
CA GLY A 305 -4.56 5.39 -0.61
C GLY A 305 -3.63 6.51 -1.11
N LEU A 306 -3.24 6.50 -2.38
CA LEU A 306 -2.49 7.62 -2.97
C LEU A 306 -3.35 8.89 -3.02
N ASN A 307 -4.63 8.74 -3.38
CA ASN A 307 -5.59 9.84 -3.39
C ASN A 307 -5.87 10.39 -1.99
N ASP A 308 -5.87 9.53 -0.98
CA ASP A 308 -6.21 9.89 0.41
C ASP A 308 -5.04 10.52 1.18
N THR A 309 -3.80 10.32 0.71
CA THR A 309 -2.60 10.70 1.46
C THR A 309 -1.79 11.82 0.83
N VAL A 310 -2.05 12.17 -0.43
CA VAL A 310 -1.30 13.21 -1.16
C VAL A 310 -2.22 14.34 -1.56
N ILE A 311 -1.96 15.55 -1.03
CA ILE A 311 -2.67 16.77 -1.40
C ILE A 311 -2.01 17.38 -2.64
N ASP A 312 -2.79 17.49 -3.73
CA ASP A 312 -2.26 17.96 -5.01
C ASP A 312 -1.77 19.41 -4.96
N ALA A 313 -0.62 19.67 -5.58
CA ALA A 313 -0.09 21.01 -5.83
C ALA A 313 -0.91 21.75 -6.93
N SER A 314 -2.26 21.68 -6.83
CA SER A 314 -3.19 22.48 -7.61
C SER A 314 -3.11 23.96 -7.19
N HIS A 315 -3.76 24.84 -7.97
CA HIS A 315 -3.82 26.26 -7.57
C HIS A 315 -4.41 26.44 -6.15
N ALA A 316 -5.45 25.68 -5.82
CA ALA A 316 -6.08 25.73 -4.49
C ALA A 316 -5.16 25.18 -3.40
N GLY A 317 -4.51 24.03 -3.64
CA GLY A 317 -3.59 23.41 -2.68
C GLY A 317 -2.37 24.29 -2.38
N LEU A 318 -1.83 24.95 -3.41
CA LEU A 318 -0.72 25.90 -3.26
C LEU A 318 -1.15 27.17 -2.54
N ALA A 319 -2.32 27.74 -2.90
CA ALA A 319 -2.84 28.95 -2.25
C ALA A 319 -3.19 28.73 -0.78
N ALA A 320 -3.59 27.52 -0.40
CA ALA A 320 -3.86 27.12 0.99
C ALA A 320 -2.59 26.70 1.74
N GLU A 321 -1.43 26.68 1.10
CA GLU A 321 -0.16 26.15 1.64
C GLU A 321 -0.30 24.70 2.18
N ALA A 322 -1.20 23.90 1.57
CA ALA A 322 -1.52 22.55 2.02
C ALA A 322 -0.93 21.45 1.09
N ALA A 323 -0.42 21.82 -0.07
CA ALA A 323 0.07 20.87 -1.07
C ALA A 323 1.24 20.03 -0.54
N THR A 324 1.15 18.72 -0.69
CA THR A 324 2.19 17.77 -0.24
C THR A 324 2.82 16.99 -1.39
N GLY A 325 2.21 17.04 -2.59
CA GLY A 325 2.69 16.32 -3.76
C GLY A 325 1.93 16.71 -5.03
N ILE A 326 2.04 15.87 -6.04
CA ILE A 326 1.44 16.08 -7.35
C ILE A 326 0.58 14.87 -7.67
N SER A 327 -0.72 15.04 -7.83
CA SER A 327 -1.62 13.97 -8.25
C SER A 327 -2.12 14.17 -9.68
N PHE A 328 -2.36 13.07 -10.40
CA PHE A 328 -2.86 13.09 -11.76
C PHE A 328 -3.90 11.99 -12.01
N GLY A 329 -4.76 12.23 -12.97
CA GLY A 329 -5.81 11.33 -13.43
C GLY A 329 -6.58 11.94 -14.60
N PRO A 330 -7.27 11.11 -15.40
CA PRO A 330 -7.21 9.65 -15.43
C PRO A 330 -5.81 9.11 -15.75
N LEU A 331 -5.56 7.82 -15.44
CA LEU A 331 -4.27 7.18 -15.64
C LEU A 331 -4.04 6.89 -17.13
N THR A 332 -3.24 7.73 -17.75
CA THR A 332 -2.77 7.60 -19.14
C THR A 332 -1.33 8.09 -19.25
N THR A 333 -0.60 7.63 -20.25
CA THR A 333 0.77 8.09 -20.56
C THR A 333 0.84 9.62 -20.67
N ASP A 334 -0.13 10.24 -21.38
CA ASP A 334 -0.18 11.69 -21.54
C ASP A 334 -0.36 12.45 -20.21
N ASN A 335 -1.24 11.97 -19.32
CA ASN A 335 -1.47 12.62 -18.04
C ASN A 335 -0.28 12.43 -17.10
N LEU A 336 0.38 11.27 -17.11
CA LEU A 336 1.64 11.06 -16.42
C LEU A 336 2.73 12.02 -16.91
N ALA A 337 2.94 12.10 -18.23
CA ALA A 337 3.91 13.03 -18.83
C ALA A 337 3.62 14.50 -18.44
N ARG A 338 2.35 14.92 -18.42
CA ARG A 338 1.96 16.27 -17.96
C ARG A 338 2.26 16.48 -16.48
N ALA A 339 2.04 15.47 -15.62
CA ALA A 339 2.36 15.54 -14.19
C ALA A 339 3.87 15.66 -13.97
N LEU A 340 4.68 14.87 -14.68
CA LEU A 340 6.14 14.94 -14.63
C LEU A 340 6.65 16.32 -15.07
N ARG A 341 6.15 16.86 -16.19
CA ARG A 341 6.48 18.22 -16.64
C ARG A 341 6.03 19.29 -15.64
N ARG A 342 4.89 19.10 -14.97
CA ARG A 342 4.43 19.99 -13.88
C ARG A 342 5.39 19.96 -12.71
N ALA A 343 5.84 18.77 -12.29
CA ALA A 343 6.82 18.59 -11.22
C ALA A 343 8.15 19.34 -11.56
N ILE A 344 8.67 19.15 -12.77
CA ILE A 344 9.89 19.83 -13.23
C ILE A 344 9.73 21.36 -13.19
N ARG A 345 8.56 21.90 -13.57
CA ARG A 345 8.30 23.35 -13.48
C ARG A 345 8.23 23.84 -12.05
N LEU A 346 7.54 23.10 -11.15
CA LEU A 346 7.44 23.45 -9.73
C LEU A 346 8.82 23.39 -9.04
N TYR A 347 9.64 22.42 -9.38
CA TYR A 347 11.00 22.29 -8.86
C TYR A 347 11.89 23.51 -9.15
N LYS A 348 11.70 24.16 -10.29
CA LYS A 348 12.47 25.38 -10.67
C LYS A 348 12.15 26.59 -9.77
N ASP A 349 11.03 26.59 -9.07
CA ASP A 349 10.72 27.55 -7.99
C ASP A 349 11.12 26.91 -6.64
N GLU A 350 12.39 27.14 -6.26
CA GLU A 350 12.97 26.57 -5.05
C GLU A 350 12.17 26.88 -3.79
N LYS A 351 11.59 28.08 -3.70
CA LYS A 351 10.78 28.48 -2.53
C LYS A 351 9.49 27.66 -2.47
N LEU A 352 8.80 27.56 -3.58
CA LEU A 352 7.55 26.80 -3.68
C LEU A 352 7.78 25.31 -3.46
N TRP A 353 8.84 24.74 -4.06
CA TRP A 353 9.21 23.34 -3.86
C TRP A 353 9.51 23.02 -2.39
N THR A 354 10.27 23.91 -1.74
CA THR A 354 10.57 23.79 -0.30
C THR A 354 9.30 23.83 0.57
N VAL A 355 8.30 24.63 0.19
CA VAL A 355 7.00 24.65 0.91
C VAL A 355 6.31 23.29 0.77
N ILE A 356 6.22 22.74 -0.43
CA ILE A 356 5.62 21.42 -0.68
C ILE A 356 6.33 20.32 0.14
N GLN A 357 7.66 20.30 0.11
CA GLN A 357 8.46 19.36 0.91
C GLN A 357 8.16 19.45 2.41
N LYS A 358 8.15 20.67 2.94
CA LYS A 358 7.89 20.91 4.37
C LYS A 358 6.46 20.54 4.77
N GLN A 359 5.48 20.77 3.92
CA GLN A 359 4.11 20.35 4.19
C GLN A 359 4.00 18.82 4.19
N GLY A 360 4.66 18.13 3.25
CA GLY A 360 4.78 16.67 3.29
C GLY A 360 5.37 16.17 4.59
N MET A 361 6.52 16.72 5.02
CA MET A 361 7.21 16.32 6.25
C MET A 361 6.43 16.62 7.54
N LYS A 362 5.46 17.55 7.51
CA LYS A 362 4.55 17.83 8.63
C LYS A 362 3.34 16.91 8.69
N SER A 363 3.05 16.18 7.61
CA SER A 363 1.92 15.26 7.59
C SER A 363 2.14 14.16 8.63
N ASP A 364 1.11 13.90 9.43
CA ASP A 364 1.14 12.75 10.35
C ASP A 364 0.91 11.47 9.56
N VAL A 365 1.99 10.77 9.29
CA VAL A 365 2.01 9.48 8.60
C VAL A 365 2.24 8.31 9.56
N SER A 366 2.20 8.56 10.87
CA SER A 366 2.38 7.55 11.91
C SER A 366 1.17 6.63 12.06
N TRP A 367 1.36 5.51 12.74
CA TRP A 367 0.26 4.63 13.15
C TRP A 367 -0.67 5.23 14.20
N ASN A 368 -0.29 6.31 14.90
CA ASN A 368 -1.08 6.87 16.00
C ASN A 368 -2.50 7.25 15.58
N ARG A 369 -2.64 7.95 14.45
CA ARG A 369 -3.95 8.32 13.91
C ARG A 369 -4.77 7.09 13.49
N SER A 370 -4.15 6.18 12.78
CA SER A 370 -4.82 4.96 12.29
C SER A 370 -5.21 4.04 13.43
N ALA A 371 -4.36 3.88 14.44
CA ALA A 371 -4.67 3.11 15.64
C ALA A 371 -5.86 3.71 16.41
N ALA A 372 -5.97 5.04 16.49
CA ALA A 372 -7.14 5.68 17.10
C ALA A 372 -8.44 5.39 16.35
N LEU A 373 -8.39 5.34 15.00
CA LEU A 373 -9.56 4.98 14.19
C LEU A 373 -9.95 3.49 14.38
N TYR A 374 -8.97 2.59 14.44
CA TYR A 374 -9.24 1.19 14.78
C TYR A 374 -9.80 1.03 16.19
N ALA A 375 -9.27 1.76 17.17
CA ALA A 375 -9.80 1.73 18.54
C ALA A 375 -11.26 2.22 18.59
N ALA A 376 -11.61 3.26 17.85
CA ALA A 376 -12.99 3.73 17.73
C ALA A 376 -13.90 2.68 17.10
N LEU A 377 -13.48 2.05 16.00
CA LEU A 377 -14.20 0.97 15.34
C LEU A 377 -14.44 -0.21 16.30
N PHE A 378 -13.41 -0.63 17.04
CA PHE A 378 -13.53 -1.73 17.99
C PHE A 378 -14.48 -1.40 19.15
N SER A 379 -14.43 -0.16 19.65
CA SER A 379 -15.34 0.29 20.71
C SER A 379 -16.79 0.29 20.25
N GLU A 380 -17.07 0.76 19.04
CA GLU A 380 -18.41 0.75 18.46
C GLU A 380 -18.97 -0.68 18.31
N ILE A 381 -18.13 -1.64 17.88
CA ILE A 381 -18.53 -3.05 17.76
C ILE A 381 -18.88 -3.62 19.13
N LEU A 382 -18.07 -3.34 20.16
CA LEU A 382 -18.30 -3.85 21.53
C LEU A 382 -19.54 -3.24 22.15
N GLU A 383 -19.79 -1.93 21.96
CA GLU A 383 -21.02 -1.26 22.39
C GLU A 383 -22.27 -1.89 21.76
N ARG A 384 -22.24 -2.20 20.46
CA ARG A 384 -23.35 -2.91 19.77
C ARG A 384 -23.60 -4.32 20.35
N LYS A 385 -22.58 -4.95 20.91
CA LYS A 385 -22.70 -6.25 21.60
C LYS A 385 -23.19 -6.12 23.05
N GLY A 386 -23.15 -4.92 23.61
CA GLY A 386 -23.52 -4.68 25.03
C GLY A 386 -22.42 -5.10 26.03
N ILE A 387 -21.16 -5.04 25.59
CA ILE A 387 -19.96 -5.29 26.41
C ILE A 387 -19.29 -3.97 26.79
#